data_d5f93702df4894a8e38b1edbce51c0c3
#
_entry.id   d5f93702df4894a8e38b1edbce51c0c3
#
_cell.length_a   1.000
_cell.length_b   1.000
_cell.length_c   1.000
_cell.angle_alpha   90.00
_cell.angle_beta   90.00
_cell.angle_gamma   90.00
#
_symmetry.space_group_name_H-M   'P 1'
#
loop_
_entity.id
_entity.type
_entity.pdbx_description
1 polymer ?
#
loop_
_entity_poly.entity_id
_entity_poly.type
_entity_poly.pdbx_seq_one_letter_code
_entity_poly.pdbx_strand_id
1 'polypeptide(L)'
;MVDSTARENGKAAGQPIYRRVPAYLIRRLQLISVTILAEALEGEDMPVPQWAVLTGIYFHPDIDQSKLSDIVSIDRTNTGRFVDRLEAKGLVERRASEADRRVWMLRCTSRGRKLRERLIDRARASQDALLSTLSKAEQVQFIDLMERVVSANESHVRPGAGRRRRTPLAE
;
A
#
# COMPACT_ATOMS: atom_id res chain seq x y z
N MET A 1 -14.35 -21.75 39.56
CA MET A 1 -12.97 -22.13 39.17
C MET A 1 -12.68 -21.39 37.92
N VAL A 2 -12.22 -20.15 38.02
CA VAL A 2 -11.99 -19.24 36.89
C VAL A 2 -10.48 -19.21 36.64
N ASP A 3 -10.14 -19.56 35.44
CA ASP A 3 -8.81 -19.88 34.89
C ASP A 3 -7.79 -18.76 35.11
N SER A 4 -6.67 -19.14 35.73
CA SER A 4 -5.56 -18.28 36.18
C SER A 4 -4.52 -18.00 35.12
N THR A 5 -4.80 -18.17 33.82
CA THR A 5 -3.82 -18.09 32.74
C THR A 5 -3.63 -16.70 32.11
N ALA A 6 -4.32 -15.67 32.62
CA ALA A 6 -4.24 -14.31 32.07
C ALA A 6 -3.15 -13.40 32.70
N ARG A 7 -2.27 -13.93 33.57
CA ARG A 7 -1.36 -13.06 34.36
C ARG A 7 0.13 -13.12 34.04
N GLU A 8 0.59 -13.86 33.05
CA GLU A 8 2.05 -14.04 32.84
C GLU A 8 2.70 -13.26 31.66
N ASN A 9 2.00 -12.35 30.99
CA ASN A 9 2.61 -11.52 29.93
C ASN A 9 2.89 -10.05 30.34
N GLY A 10 3.11 -9.79 31.60
CA GLY A 10 3.22 -8.46 32.20
C GLY A 10 4.61 -8.03 32.64
N LYS A 11 5.68 -8.22 31.85
CA LYS A 11 6.99 -7.62 32.16
C LYS A 11 7.62 -6.85 31.00
N ALA A 12 6.94 -5.81 30.54
CA ALA A 12 7.57 -4.60 30.04
C ALA A 12 6.99 -3.44 30.85
N ALA A 13 7.58 -3.22 32.00
CA ALA A 13 7.16 -2.16 32.91
C ALA A 13 7.18 -0.80 32.18
N GLY A 14 6.03 -0.12 32.11
CA GLY A 14 5.91 1.30 31.78
C GLY A 14 5.33 1.68 30.42
N GLN A 15 5.04 0.76 29.49
CA GLN A 15 4.41 1.17 28.23
C GLN A 15 2.88 1.11 28.31
N PRO A 16 2.16 2.17 27.85
CA PRO A 16 0.70 2.18 27.84
C PRO A 16 0.14 0.99 27.05
N ILE A 17 -0.91 0.34 27.56
CA ILE A 17 -1.54 -0.87 26.98
C ILE A 17 -1.90 -0.69 25.50
N TYR A 18 -2.29 0.52 25.08
CA TYR A 18 -2.65 0.80 23.67
C TYR A 18 -1.50 0.53 22.69
N ARG A 19 -0.22 0.58 23.13
CA ARG A 19 0.94 0.31 22.25
C ARG A 19 1.03 -1.14 21.77
N ARG A 20 0.32 -2.06 22.38
CA ARG A 20 0.21 -3.46 21.98
C ARG A 20 -1.08 -3.77 21.20
N VAL A 21 -1.92 -2.77 20.95
CA VAL A 21 -3.14 -2.94 20.15
C VAL A 21 -2.77 -3.13 18.68
N PRO A 22 -3.23 -4.19 18.00
CA PRO A 22 -2.90 -4.46 16.59
C PRO A 22 -3.13 -3.26 15.68
N ALA A 23 -4.27 -2.58 15.78
CA ALA A 23 -4.58 -1.42 14.96
C ALA A 23 -3.55 -0.27 15.11
N TYR A 24 -3.04 -0.05 16.31
CA TYR A 24 -1.99 0.93 16.58
C TYR A 24 -0.67 0.51 15.92
N LEU A 25 -0.28 -0.76 16.07
CA LEU A 25 0.96 -1.29 15.50
C LEU A 25 0.92 -1.28 13.98
N ILE A 26 -0.19 -1.69 13.36
CA ILE A 26 -0.40 -1.65 11.91
C ILE A 26 -0.24 -0.22 11.38
N ARG A 27 -0.90 0.76 12.04
CA ARG A 27 -0.77 2.16 11.66
C ARG A 27 0.68 2.66 11.76
N ARG A 28 1.38 2.32 12.83
CA ARG A 28 2.78 2.69 13.03
C ARG A 28 3.68 2.06 11.97
N LEU A 29 3.50 0.78 11.71
CA LEU A 29 4.26 0.03 10.72
C LEU A 29 4.05 0.62 9.32
N GLN A 30 2.82 0.96 8.97
CA GLN A 30 2.51 1.63 7.70
C GLN A 30 3.25 2.96 7.57
N LEU A 31 3.23 3.82 8.59
CA LEU A 31 3.94 5.10 8.55
C LEU A 31 5.44 4.90 8.37
N ILE A 32 6.04 3.96 9.11
CA ILE A 32 7.46 3.62 9.01
C ILE A 32 7.79 3.12 7.60
N SER A 33 7.02 2.18 7.07
CA SER A 33 7.26 1.60 5.74
C SER A 33 7.19 2.66 4.62
N VAL A 34 6.22 3.57 4.70
CA VAL A 34 6.10 4.68 3.73
C VAL A 34 7.30 5.63 3.83
N THR A 35 7.77 5.94 5.05
CA THR A 35 8.92 6.82 5.24
C THR A 35 10.21 6.19 4.68
N ILE A 36 10.50 4.95 5.02
CA ILE A 36 11.71 4.24 4.53
C ILE A 36 11.67 4.13 2.99
N LEU A 37 10.51 3.84 2.40
CA LEU A 37 10.38 3.80 0.95
C LEU A 37 10.54 5.20 0.32
N ALA A 38 10.01 6.25 0.94
CA ALA A 38 10.18 7.61 0.45
C ALA A 38 11.66 8.03 0.45
N GLU A 39 12.41 7.73 1.51
CA GLU A 39 13.85 7.93 1.60
C GLU A 39 14.61 7.12 0.52
N ALA A 40 14.21 5.85 0.31
CA ALA A 40 14.78 5.02 -0.74
C ALA A 40 14.52 5.57 -2.15
N LEU A 41 13.45 6.32 -2.38
CA LEU A 41 13.12 6.95 -3.66
C LEU A 41 13.56 8.42 -3.73
N GLU A 42 14.28 8.93 -2.73
CA GLU A 42 14.76 10.30 -2.70
C GLU A 42 15.62 10.63 -3.94
N GLY A 43 15.47 11.87 -4.44
CA GLY A 43 16.12 12.31 -5.68
C GLY A 43 15.39 11.92 -6.97
N GLU A 44 14.36 11.08 -6.88
CA GLU A 44 13.46 10.76 -7.99
C GLU A 44 12.14 11.53 -7.83
N ASP A 45 11.63 12.09 -8.90
CA ASP A 45 10.30 12.71 -8.86
C ASP A 45 9.19 11.63 -8.83
N MET A 46 9.24 10.77 -7.78
CA MET A 46 8.39 9.60 -7.62
C MET A 46 7.88 9.45 -6.17
N PRO A 47 6.83 10.19 -5.78
CA PRO A 47 6.17 9.99 -4.49
C PRO A 47 5.66 8.56 -4.32
N VAL A 48 5.70 8.05 -3.08
CA VAL A 48 5.30 6.66 -2.76
C VAL A 48 3.93 6.24 -3.32
N PRO A 49 2.87 7.07 -3.28
CA PRO A 49 1.60 6.68 -3.90
C PRO A 49 1.68 6.56 -5.43
N GLN A 50 2.49 7.38 -6.11
CA GLN A 50 2.72 7.25 -7.56
C GLN A 50 3.54 6.00 -7.88
N TRP A 51 4.52 5.65 -7.03
CA TRP A 51 5.26 4.40 -7.13
C TRP A 51 4.34 3.17 -7.03
N ALA A 52 3.42 3.17 -6.06
CA ALA A 52 2.44 2.09 -5.91
C ALA A 52 1.55 1.94 -7.15
N VAL A 53 1.03 3.05 -7.68
CA VAL A 53 0.20 3.07 -8.89
C VAL A 53 0.99 2.61 -10.11
N LEU A 54 2.23 3.12 -10.33
CA LEU A 54 3.09 2.70 -11.44
C LEU A 54 3.40 1.19 -11.36
N THR A 55 3.69 0.69 -10.17
CA THR A 55 3.97 -0.72 -9.92
C THR A 55 2.74 -1.59 -10.15
N GLY A 56 1.55 -1.16 -9.72
CA GLY A 56 0.29 -1.84 -10.00
C GLY A 56 0.03 -1.98 -11.50
N ILE A 57 0.20 -0.90 -12.28
CA ILE A 57 0.05 -0.91 -13.74
C ILE A 57 1.13 -1.78 -14.40
N TYR A 58 2.35 -1.80 -13.87
CA TYR A 58 3.43 -2.61 -14.40
C TYR A 58 3.12 -4.11 -14.34
N PHE A 59 2.58 -4.59 -13.21
CA PHE A 59 2.22 -5.99 -13.03
C PHE A 59 0.88 -6.38 -13.66
N HIS A 60 0.01 -5.40 -13.93
CA HIS A 60 -1.30 -5.60 -14.52
C HIS A 60 -1.47 -4.71 -15.77
N PRO A 61 -0.76 -5.02 -16.87
CA PRO A 61 -0.90 -4.25 -18.10
C PRO A 61 -2.34 -4.34 -18.61
N ASP A 62 -2.84 -3.23 -19.17
CA ASP A 62 -4.22 -3.08 -19.62
C ASP A 62 -5.26 -3.24 -18.50
N ILE A 63 -4.93 -2.78 -17.31
CA ILE A 63 -5.87 -2.71 -16.17
C ILE A 63 -6.76 -1.48 -16.30
N ASP A 64 -8.05 -1.62 -15.96
CA ASP A 64 -8.91 -0.46 -15.77
C ASP A 64 -8.63 0.24 -14.42
N GLN A 65 -8.93 1.55 -14.39
CA GLN A 65 -8.62 2.38 -13.22
C GLN A 65 -9.37 1.94 -11.95
N SER A 66 -10.55 1.34 -12.08
CA SER A 66 -11.33 0.87 -10.93
C SER A 66 -10.65 -0.33 -10.27
N LYS A 67 -10.29 -1.34 -11.06
CA LYS A 67 -9.54 -2.51 -10.58
C LYS A 67 -8.17 -2.11 -10.02
N LEU A 68 -7.50 -1.14 -10.67
CA LEU A 68 -6.23 -0.63 -10.16
C LEU A 68 -6.39 -0.04 -8.75
N SER A 69 -7.45 0.74 -8.49
CA SER A 69 -7.69 1.34 -7.17
C SER A 69 -7.87 0.29 -6.07
N ASP A 70 -8.51 -0.82 -6.41
CA ASP A 70 -8.69 -1.94 -5.48
C ASP A 70 -7.34 -2.63 -5.18
N ILE A 71 -6.54 -2.93 -6.22
CA ILE A 71 -5.21 -3.56 -6.08
C ILE A 71 -4.25 -2.70 -5.25
N VAL A 72 -4.17 -1.40 -5.54
CA VAL A 72 -3.25 -0.51 -4.81
C VAL A 72 -3.81 0.00 -3.48
N SER A 73 -5.03 -0.40 -3.13
CA SER A 73 -5.73 0.04 -1.90
C SER A 73 -5.80 1.55 -1.72
N ILE A 74 -5.91 2.28 -2.84
CA ILE A 74 -6.04 3.75 -2.90
C ILE A 74 -7.42 4.08 -3.45
N ASP A 75 -8.13 5.06 -2.87
CA ASP A 75 -9.44 5.44 -3.37
C ASP A 75 -9.40 5.92 -4.83
N ARG A 76 -10.50 5.73 -5.56
CA ARG A 76 -10.61 5.99 -7.01
C ARG A 76 -10.21 7.41 -7.41
N THR A 77 -10.57 8.39 -6.59
CA THR A 77 -10.26 9.81 -6.86
C THR A 77 -8.77 10.07 -6.81
N ASN A 78 -8.09 9.57 -5.76
CA ASN A 78 -6.65 9.72 -5.64
C ASN A 78 -5.91 8.86 -6.67
N THR A 79 -6.38 7.64 -6.93
CA THR A 79 -5.81 6.79 -8.00
C THR A 79 -5.84 7.52 -9.34
N GLY A 80 -6.99 8.13 -9.69
CA GLY A 80 -7.11 8.95 -10.92
C GLY A 80 -6.09 10.07 -10.97
N ARG A 81 -5.95 10.85 -9.90
CA ARG A 81 -4.97 11.95 -9.81
C ARG A 81 -3.52 11.47 -9.93
N PHE A 82 -3.20 10.29 -9.41
CA PHE A 82 -1.85 9.73 -9.54
C PHE A 82 -1.59 9.22 -10.96
N VAL A 83 -2.60 8.60 -11.59
CA VAL A 83 -2.53 8.21 -13.01
C VAL A 83 -2.32 9.45 -13.89
N ASP A 84 -3.09 10.54 -13.69
CA ASP A 84 -2.92 11.79 -14.44
C ASP A 84 -1.50 12.35 -14.34
N ARG A 85 -0.91 12.32 -13.14
CA ARG A 85 0.48 12.77 -12.92
C ARG A 85 1.50 11.86 -13.61
N LEU A 86 1.29 10.55 -13.58
CA LEU A 86 2.17 9.59 -14.25
C LEU A 86 2.07 9.71 -15.77
N GLU A 87 0.87 9.97 -16.29
CA GLU A 87 0.64 10.22 -17.71
C GLU A 87 1.32 11.54 -18.16
N ALA A 88 1.16 12.62 -17.38
CA ALA A 88 1.85 13.89 -17.64
C ALA A 88 3.38 13.75 -17.63
N LYS A 89 3.94 12.82 -16.85
CA LYS A 89 5.36 12.46 -16.85
C LYS A 89 5.75 11.53 -18.01
N GLY A 90 4.80 11.05 -18.82
CA GLY A 90 5.01 10.09 -19.90
C GLY A 90 5.40 8.70 -19.42
N LEU A 91 5.01 8.31 -18.19
CA LEU A 91 5.33 7.02 -17.57
C LEU A 91 4.22 5.99 -17.78
N VAL A 92 2.99 6.47 -17.94
CA VAL A 92 1.78 5.69 -18.16
C VAL A 92 1.04 6.26 -19.36
N GLU A 93 0.34 5.44 -20.09
CA GLU A 93 -0.58 5.82 -21.17
C GLU A 93 -1.97 5.23 -20.91
N ARG A 94 -3.00 5.98 -21.34
CA ARG A 94 -4.39 5.51 -21.39
C ARG A 94 -4.74 5.11 -22.81
N ARG A 95 -5.42 3.97 -22.94
CA ARG A 95 -6.01 3.50 -24.20
C ARG A 95 -7.48 3.20 -24.00
N ALA A 96 -8.32 3.53 -24.97
CA ALA A 96 -9.71 3.10 -24.92
C ALA A 96 -9.77 1.57 -25.01
N SER A 97 -10.62 0.94 -24.22
CA SER A 97 -10.89 -0.49 -24.33
C SER A 97 -11.51 -0.81 -25.69
N GLU A 98 -11.09 -1.91 -26.31
CA GLU A 98 -11.71 -2.40 -27.55
C GLU A 98 -13.14 -2.89 -27.31
N ALA A 99 -13.42 -3.42 -26.11
CA ALA A 99 -14.74 -3.94 -25.75
C ALA A 99 -15.74 -2.84 -25.34
N ASP A 100 -15.27 -1.77 -24.68
CA ASP A 100 -16.08 -0.62 -24.28
C ASP A 100 -15.22 0.65 -24.29
N ARG A 101 -15.43 1.51 -25.27
CA ARG A 101 -14.69 2.79 -25.43
C ARG A 101 -14.87 3.79 -24.28
N ARG A 102 -15.79 3.53 -23.36
CA ARG A 102 -15.97 4.34 -22.13
C ARG A 102 -14.98 3.94 -21.03
N VAL A 103 -14.35 2.76 -21.16
CA VAL A 103 -13.39 2.24 -20.19
C VAL A 103 -11.97 2.54 -20.68
N TRP A 104 -11.20 3.19 -19.83
CA TRP A 104 -9.79 3.47 -20.08
C TRP A 104 -8.91 2.38 -19.47
N MET A 105 -8.10 1.78 -20.32
CA MET A 105 -7.10 0.77 -19.95
C MET A 105 -5.76 1.47 -19.75
N LEU A 106 -5.05 1.09 -18.69
CA LEU A 106 -3.79 1.71 -18.28
C LEU A 106 -2.63 0.79 -18.60
N ARG A 107 -1.55 1.36 -19.14
CA ARG A 107 -0.33 0.63 -19.46
C ARG A 107 0.91 1.48 -19.17
N CYS A 108 1.98 0.86 -18.69
CA CYS A 108 3.27 1.52 -18.60
C CYS A 108 3.85 1.77 -19.98
N THR A 109 4.32 2.98 -20.23
CA THR A 109 5.17 3.29 -21.40
C THR A 109 6.53 2.60 -21.26
N SER A 110 7.34 2.60 -22.32
CA SER A 110 8.74 2.13 -22.25
C SER A 110 9.55 2.91 -21.22
N ARG A 111 9.29 4.22 -21.09
CA ARG A 111 9.92 5.08 -20.08
C ARG A 111 9.49 4.70 -18.67
N GLY A 112 8.20 4.42 -18.45
CA GLY A 112 7.68 3.98 -17.16
C GLY A 112 8.26 2.65 -16.71
N ARG A 113 8.36 1.68 -17.63
CA ARG A 113 8.99 0.38 -17.35
C ARG A 113 10.46 0.55 -16.95
N LYS A 114 11.26 1.27 -17.75
CA LYS A 114 12.68 1.53 -17.45
C LYS A 114 12.88 2.23 -16.11
N LEU A 115 12.04 3.22 -15.78
CA LEU A 115 12.11 3.90 -14.49
C LEU A 115 11.81 2.92 -13.34
N ARG A 116 10.74 2.14 -13.46
CA ARG A 116 10.37 1.15 -12.45
C ARG A 116 11.47 0.10 -12.24
N GLU A 117 12.06 -0.41 -13.33
CA GLU A 117 13.17 -1.38 -13.29
C GLU A 117 14.43 -0.79 -12.64
N ARG A 118 14.73 0.47 -12.88
CA ARG A 118 15.85 1.18 -12.25
C ARG A 118 15.66 1.35 -10.73
N LEU A 119 14.41 1.56 -10.28
CA LEU A 119 14.10 1.87 -8.88
C LEU A 119 13.77 0.63 -8.03
N ILE A 120 13.53 -0.53 -8.66
CA ILE A 120 13.03 -1.71 -7.93
C ILE A 120 13.99 -2.18 -6.84
N ASP A 121 15.29 -2.14 -7.08
CA ASP A 121 16.28 -2.62 -6.10
C ASP A 121 16.33 -1.71 -4.86
N ARG A 122 16.19 -0.39 -5.06
CA ARG A 122 16.06 0.57 -3.95
C ARG A 122 14.78 0.32 -3.16
N ALA A 123 13.66 0.07 -3.86
CA ALA A 123 12.40 -0.24 -3.22
C ALA A 123 12.44 -1.60 -2.47
N ARG A 124 13.15 -2.60 -2.98
CA ARG A 124 13.38 -3.88 -2.29
C ARG A 124 14.24 -3.68 -1.04
N ALA A 125 15.35 -2.96 -1.17
CA ALA A 125 16.21 -2.65 -0.03
C ALA A 125 15.45 -1.94 1.10
N SER A 126 14.47 -1.10 0.78
CA SER A 126 13.61 -0.47 1.79
C SER A 126 12.75 -1.49 2.57
N GLN A 127 12.32 -2.57 1.93
CA GLN A 127 11.58 -3.65 2.61
C GLN A 127 12.51 -4.48 3.50
N ASP A 128 13.72 -4.78 3.03
CA ASP A 128 14.74 -5.45 3.84
C ASP A 128 15.12 -4.61 5.07
N ALA A 129 15.26 -3.29 4.92
CA ALA A 129 15.52 -2.38 6.02
C ALA A 129 14.36 -2.36 7.04
N LEU A 130 13.11 -2.35 6.57
CA LEU A 130 11.92 -2.40 7.43
C LEU A 130 11.92 -3.62 8.36
N LEU A 131 12.35 -4.77 7.85
CA LEU A 131 12.33 -6.05 8.57
C LEU A 131 13.70 -6.44 9.15
N SER A 132 14.69 -5.55 9.12
CA SER A 132 16.09 -5.85 9.49
C SER A 132 16.29 -6.29 10.94
N THR A 133 15.35 -5.96 11.83
CA THR A 133 15.37 -6.39 13.24
C THR A 133 14.94 -7.84 13.46
N LEU A 134 14.42 -8.50 12.42
CA LEU A 134 13.94 -9.88 12.43
C LEU A 134 14.97 -10.79 11.73
N SER A 135 15.17 -11.99 12.27
CA SER A 135 15.87 -13.06 11.54
C SER A 135 15.11 -13.44 10.27
N LYS A 136 15.78 -14.09 9.31
CA LYS A 136 15.12 -14.50 8.05
C LYS A 136 13.92 -15.41 8.28
N ALA A 137 13.97 -16.30 9.25
CA ALA A 137 12.85 -17.17 9.61
C ALA A 137 11.65 -16.35 10.16
N GLU A 138 11.93 -15.39 11.04
CA GLU A 138 10.90 -14.50 11.58
C GLU A 138 10.31 -13.58 10.52
N GLN A 139 11.10 -13.11 9.54
CA GLN A 139 10.60 -12.33 8.39
C GLN A 139 9.56 -13.12 7.59
N VAL A 140 9.87 -14.38 7.26
CA VAL A 140 8.94 -15.27 6.55
C VAL A 140 7.68 -15.46 7.38
N GLN A 141 7.80 -15.83 8.65
CA GLN A 141 6.66 -16.03 9.54
C GLN A 141 5.80 -14.76 9.67
N PHE A 142 6.43 -13.59 9.78
CA PHE A 142 5.73 -12.33 9.88
C PHE A 142 4.91 -12.02 8.63
N ILE A 143 5.47 -12.24 7.43
CA ILE A 143 4.78 -12.05 6.16
C ILE A 143 3.61 -13.02 6.06
N ASP A 144 3.81 -14.30 6.34
CA ASP A 144 2.76 -15.33 6.30
C ASP A 144 1.58 -14.98 7.24
N LEU A 145 1.88 -14.50 8.45
CA LEU A 145 0.86 -14.08 9.40
C LEU A 145 0.09 -12.86 8.92
N MET A 146 0.77 -11.87 8.34
CA MET A 146 0.11 -10.70 7.74
C MET A 146 -0.79 -11.12 6.57
N GLU A 147 -0.32 -11.98 5.67
CA GLU A 147 -1.11 -12.48 4.52
C GLU A 147 -2.37 -13.22 4.99
N ARG A 148 -2.27 -14.05 6.01
CA ARG A 148 -3.42 -14.74 6.60
C ARG A 148 -4.45 -13.77 7.16
N VAL A 149 -4.01 -12.73 7.87
CA VAL A 149 -4.91 -11.70 8.42
C VAL A 149 -5.56 -10.89 7.30
N VAL A 150 -4.82 -10.49 6.28
CA VAL A 150 -5.34 -9.74 5.13
C VAL A 150 -6.37 -10.59 4.39
N SER A 151 -6.02 -11.82 3.99
CA SER A 151 -6.91 -12.70 3.22
C SER A 151 -8.22 -13.02 3.96
N ALA A 152 -8.15 -13.23 5.28
CA ALA A 152 -9.34 -13.48 6.10
C ALA A 152 -10.28 -12.26 6.21
N ASN A 153 -9.77 -11.05 5.93
CA ASN A 153 -10.52 -9.80 6.04
C ASN A 153 -10.69 -9.06 4.70
N GLU A 154 -10.40 -9.71 3.58
CA GLU A 154 -10.44 -9.11 2.23
C GLU A 154 -11.79 -8.45 1.92
N SER A 155 -12.90 -9.04 2.38
CA SER A 155 -14.25 -8.46 2.22
C SER A 155 -14.45 -7.10 2.91
N HIS A 156 -13.57 -6.75 3.85
CA HIS A 156 -13.60 -5.46 4.56
C HIS A 156 -12.74 -4.40 3.86
N VAL A 157 -11.95 -4.77 2.86
CA VAL A 157 -11.11 -3.83 2.10
C VAL A 157 -12.01 -2.91 1.28
N ARG A 158 -12.04 -1.64 1.68
CA ARG A 158 -12.77 -0.58 0.98
C ARG A 158 -11.83 0.61 0.81
N PRO A 159 -11.27 0.83 -0.38
CA PRO A 159 -10.39 1.97 -0.63
C PRO A 159 -11.09 3.27 -0.23
N GLY A 160 -10.44 4.05 0.64
CA GLY A 160 -11.03 5.28 1.20
C GLY A 160 -11.92 5.09 2.44
N ALA A 161 -12.07 3.87 2.96
CA ALA A 161 -12.72 3.62 4.25
C ALA A 161 -12.06 4.43 5.37
N GLY A 162 -12.88 4.94 6.32
CA GLY A 162 -12.37 5.78 7.43
C GLY A 162 -12.42 7.29 7.15
N ARG A 163 -12.69 7.76 5.94
CA ARG A 163 -13.08 9.15 5.70
C ARG A 163 -14.52 9.35 6.12
N ARG A 164 -14.78 10.19 7.14
CA ARG A 164 -16.16 10.60 7.48
C ARG A 164 -16.83 11.13 6.21
N ARG A 165 -17.97 10.55 5.80
CA ARG A 165 -18.92 11.24 4.95
C ARG A 165 -19.27 12.55 5.66
N ARG A 166 -18.96 13.70 5.07
CA ARG A 166 -19.52 14.96 5.54
C ARG A 166 -21.03 14.82 5.37
N THR A 167 -21.73 14.63 6.47
CA THR A 167 -23.19 14.84 6.50
C THR A 167 -23.38 16.32 6.13
N PRO A 168 -24.20 16.65 5.11
CA PRO A 168 -24.57 18.05 4.90
C PRO A 168 -25.17 18.55 6.20
N LEU A 169 -24.72 19.70 6.68
CA LEU A 169 -25.43 20.43 7.73
C LEU A 169 -26.84 20.69 7.20
N ALA A 170 -27.85 20.14 7.88
CA ALA A 170 -29.23 20.55 7.63
C ALA A 170 -29.32 22.04 7.93
N GLU A 171 -29.77 22.83 6.91
CA GLU A 171 -30.15 24.23 7.06
C GLU A 171 -31.41 24.36 7.91
#